data_80b256c7ad5250c4842a3c9d796feca9
#
_entry.id   80b256c7ad5250c4842a3c9d796feca9
#
_cell.length_a   1.000
_cell.length_b   1.000
_cell.length_c   1.000
_cell.angle_alpha   90.00
_cell.angle_beta   90.00
_cell.angle_gamma   90.00
#
_symmetry.space_group_name_H-M   'P 1'
#
loop_
_entity.id
_entity.type
_entity.pdbx_description
1 polymer ?
#
loop_
_entity_poly.entity_id
_entity_poly.type
_entity_poly.pdbx_seq_one_letter_code
_entity_poly.pdbx_strand_id
1 'polypeptide(L)'
;QRQMCKETASVSYEIADKITQKLGSEVRITVPGHTQRGGAPCAYDRVLSTRIGAGAAEAILDGEYGIMIGIVNGKIKRVPLEECAGKLKMVSPDSDIVKEAKLLGISFGD
;
A
#
# COMPACT_ATOMS: atom_id res chain seq x y z
N GLN A 1 -0.47 -12.70 -0.52
CA GLN A 1 -1.64 -12.09 -1.19
C GLN A 1 -2.96 -12.83 -0.91
N ARG A 2 -3.02 -14.17 -0.99
CA ARG A 2 -4.26 -14.92 -0.68
C ARG A 2 -4.69 -14.79 0.78
N GLN A 3 -3.75 -14.66 1.71
CA GLN A 3 -4.03 -14.54 3.14
C GLN A 3 -4.57 -13.14 3.47
N MET A 4 -3.95 -12.09 2.91
CA MET A 4 -4.42 -10.70 3.07
C MET A 4 -5.86 -10.49 2.53
N CYS A 5 -6.20 -11.08 1.38
CA CYS A 5 -7.56 -10.99 0.85
C CYS A 5 -8.60 -11.73 1.70
N LYS A 6 -8.23 -12.86 2.33
CA LYS A 6 -9.12 -13.61 3.24
C LYS A 6 -9.36 -12.88 4.56
N GLU A 7 -8.31 -12.31 5.14
CA GLU A 7 -8.41 -11.59 6.42
C GLU A 7 -9.24 -10.31 6.28
N THR A 8 -9.04 -9.55 5.20
CA THR A 8 -9.82 -8.32 4.95
C THR A 8 -11.30 -8.64 4.68
N ALA A 9 -11.61 -9.73 3.99
CA ALA A 9 -13.00 -10.14 3.75
C ALA A 9 -13.69 -10.57 5.05
N SER A 10 -13.02 -11.32 5.94
CA SER A 10 -13.61 -11.79 7.20
C SER A 10 -13.98 -10.64 8.13
N VAL A 11 -13.11 -9.64 8.27
CA VAL A 11 -13.37 -8.46 9.11
C VAL A 11 -14.57 -7.66 8.59
N SER A 12 -14.72 -7.51 7.28
CA SER A 12 -15.88 -6.80 6.71
C SER A 12 -17.21 -7.50 7.01
N TYR A 13 -17.24 -8.82 6.99
CA TYR A 13 -18.44 -9.59 7.37
C TYR A 13 -18.76 -9.45 8.85
N GLU A 14 -17.77 -9.53 9.74
CA GLU A 14 -17.98 -9.32 11.17
C GLU A 14 -18.53 -7.92 11.48
N ILE A 15 -18.04 -6.89 10.80
CA ILE A 15 -18.53 -5.52 10.95
C ILE A 15 -19.98 -5.43 10.45
N ALA A 16 -20.29 -6.01 9.29
CA ALA A 16 -21.64 -6.02 8.74
C ALA A 16 -22.64 -6.68 9.69
N ASP A 17 -22.28 -7.83 10.26
CA ASP A 17 -23.11 -8.54 11.23
C ASP A 17 -23.37 -7.67 12.48
N LYS A 18 -22.35 -7.02 13.02
CA LYS A 18 -22.51 -6.10 14.16
C LYS A 18 -23.40 -4.90 13.85
N ILE A 19 -23.32 -4.36 12.64
CA ILE A 19 -24.17 -3.25 12.20
C ILE A 19 -25.61 -3.73 12.05
N THR A 20 -25.83 -4.88 11.39
CA THR A 20 -27.15 -5.46 11.22
C THR A 20 -27.82 -5.74 12.57
N GLN A 21 -27.08 -6.30 13.52
CA GLN A 21 -27.60 -6.58 14.88
C GLN A 21 -27.99 -5.31 15.65
N LYS A 22 -27.21 -4.22 15.47
CA LYS A 22 -27.47 -2.96 16.20
C LYS A 22 -28.55 -2.10 15.58
N LEU A 23 -28.62 -2.06 14.27
CA LEU A 23 -29.48 -1.12 13.54
C LEU A 23 -30.69 -1.80 12.87
N GLY A 24 -30.69 -3.13 12.77
CA GLY A 24 -31.76 -3.86 12.08
C GLY A 24 -31.80 -3.61 10.57
N SER A 25 -30.76 -3.01 9.98
CA SER A 25 -30.70 -2.63 8.57
C SER A 25 -29.93 -3.66 7.75
N GLU A 26 -30.36 -3.87 6.51
CA GLU A 26 -29.60 -4.68 5.55
C GLU A 26 -28.24 -4.01 5.26
N VAL A 27 -27.16 -4.77 5.39
CA VAL A 27 -25.80 -4.29 5.11
C VAL A 27 -25.24 -4.99 3.87
N ARG A 28 -24.77 -4.22 2.91
CA ARG A 28 -24.07 -4.73 1.72
C ARG A 28 -22.60 -4.42 1.83
N ILE A 29 -21.78 -5.45 1.58
CA ILE A 29 -20.32 -5.37 1.67
C ILE A 29 -19.73 -5.21 0.28
N THR A 30 -18.87 -4.21 0.09
CA THR A 30 -18.04 -4.07 -1.08
C THR A 30 -16.59 -3.91 -0.64
N VAL A 31 -15.73 -4.80 -1.09
CA VAL A 31 -14.28 -4.74 -0.83
C VAL A 31 -13.54 -4.43 -2.13
N PRO A 32 -13.32 -3.14 -2.45
CA PRO A 32 -12.68 -2.73 -3.69
C PRO A 32 -11.16 -2.92 -3.62
N GLY A 33 -10.67 -4.17 -3.69
CA GLY A 33 -9.25 -4.50 -3.56
C GLY A 33 -8.36 -3.80 -4.60
N HIS A 34 -7.95 -4.53 -5.62
CA HIS A 34 -7.06 -4.02 -6.69
C HIS A 34 -7.69 -2.92 -7.56
N THR A 35 -9.00 -2.77 -7.53
CA THR A 35 -9.70 -1.68 -8.23
C THR A 35 -9.24 -0.30 -7.77
N GLN A 36 -8.89 -0.14 -6.49
CA GLN A 36 -8.34 1.11 -5.95
C GLN A 36 -6.92 1.41 -6.44
N ARG A 37 -6.21 0.40 -6.94
CA ARG A 37 -4.85 0.52 -7.48
C ARG A 37 -4.85 0.48 -9.01
N GLY A 38 -6.02 0.39 -9.64
CA GLY A 38 -6.18 0.38 -11.07
C GLY A 38 -6.17 1.78 -11.66
N GLY A 39 -6.03 1.84 -12.97
CA GLY A 39 -6.04 3.08 -13.74
C GLY A 39 -4.79 3.23 -14.61
N ALA A 40 -4.83 4.20 -15.52
CA ALA A 40 -3.69 4.53 -16.36
C ALA A 40 -2.56 5.17 -15.52
N PRO A 41 -1.29 4.75 -15.69
CA PRO A 41 -0.18 5.34 -14.95
C PRO A 41 0.00 6.82 -15.34
N CYS A 42 0.22 7.68 -14.36
CA CYS A 42 0.56 9.08 -14.60
C CYS A 42 2.03 9.24 -15.01
N ALA A 43 2.46 10.45 -15.35
CA ALA A 43 3.85 10.71 -15.74
C ALA A 43 4.85 10.34 -14.65
N TYR A 44 4.52 10.59 -13.39
CA TYR A 44 5.34 10.20 -12.25
C TYR A 44 5.55 8.69 -12.17
N ASP A 45 4.48 7.90 -12.30
CA ASP A 45 4.54 6.43 -12.26
C ASP A 45 5.44 5.88 -13.36
N ARG A 46 5.36 6.45 -14.55
CA ARG A 46 6.16 6.03 -15.72
C ARG A 46 7.65 6.30 -15.50
N VAL A 47 7.98 7.51 -15.05
CA VAL A 47 9.38 7.89 -14.75
C VAL A 47 9.93 7.04 -13.61
N LEU A 48 9.15 6.85 -12.54
CA LEU A 48 9.52 6.03 -11.40
C LEU A 48 9.81 4.59 -11.82
N SER A 49 8.90 3.98 -12.57
CA SER A 49 9.05 2.60 -13.06
C SER A 49 10.26 2.44 -13.97
N THR A 50 10.51 3.39 -14.86
CA THR A 50 11.69 3.39 -15.73
C THR A 50 12.99 3.44 -14.92
N ARG A 51 13.06 4.30 -13.92
CA ARG A 51 14.24 4.43 -13.05
C ARG A 51 14.50 3.17 -12.23
N ILE A 52 13.43 2.59 -11.65
CA ILE A 52 13.55 1.34 -10.88
C ILE A 52 13.95 0.18 -11.79
N GLY A 53 13.35 0.09 -12.99
CA GLY A 53 13.69 -0.93 -13.97
C GLY A 53 15.14 -0.83 -14.45
N ALA A 54 15.65 0.37 -14.74
CA ALA A 54 17.05 0.58 -15.08
C ALA A 54 17.98 0.16 -13.93
N GLY A 55 17.68 0.56 -12.70
CA GLY A 55 18.47 0.16 -11.54
C GLY A 55 18.46 -1.36 -11.29
N ALA A 56 17.34 -2.03 -11.59
CA ALA A 56 17.27 -3.49 -11.51
C ALA A 56 18.15 -4.16 -12.59
N ALA A 57 18.12 -3.64 -13.80
CA ALA A 57 18.98 -4.14 -14.89
C ALA A 57 20.46 -3.97 -14.56
N GLU A 58 20.87 -2.80 -14.06
CA GLU A 58 22.25 -2.57 -13.61
C GLU A 58 22.67 -3.55 -12.51
N ALA A 59 21.80 -3.78 -11.51
CA ALA A 59 22.09 -4.73 -10.44
C ALA A 59 22.31 -6.17 -10.95
N ILE A 60 21.51 -6.60 -11.95
CA ILE A 60 21.67 -7.91 -12.58
C ILE A 60 23.02 -7.99 -13.33
N LEU A 61 23.40 -6.94 -14.06
CA LEU A 61 24.67 -6.88 -14.78
C LEU A 61 25.86 -6.89 -13.82
N ASP A 62 25.71 -6.28 -12.64
CA ASP A 62 26.72 -6.29 -11.58
C ASP A 62 26.75 -7.63 -10.80
N GLY A 63 25.82 -8.55 -11.07
CA GLY A 63 25.71 -9.86 -10.39
C GLY A 63 25.12 -9.76 -8.98
N GLU A 64 24.47 -8.65 -8.64
CA GLU A 64 23.83 -8.47 -7.33
C GLU A 64 22.41 -9.01 -7.34
N TYR A 65 22.19 -10.02 -6.51
CA TYR A 65 20.89 -10.69 -6.33
C TYR A 65 20.42 -10.60 -4.87
N GLY A 66 19.16 -10.93 -4.63
CA GLY A 66 18.58 -10.87 -3.27
C GLY A 66 18.41 -9.45 -2.76
N ILE A 67 18.24 -8.49 -3.66
CA ILE A 67 18.09 -7.07 -3.34
C ILE A 67 16.76 -6.53 -3.85
N MET A 68 16.28 -5.48 -3.20
CA MET A 68 15.19 -4.62 -3.65
C MET A 68 15.73 -3.30 -4.19
N ILE A 69 15.25 -2.88 -5.34
CA ILE A 69 15.55 -1.55 -5.86
C ILE A 69 14.52 -0.56 -5.33
N GLY A 70 14.99 0.45 -4.64
CA GLY A 70 14.15 1.51 -4.08
C GLY A 70 14.64 2.91 -4.48
N ILE A 71 13.85 3.93 -4.13
CA ILE A 71 14.25 5.33 -4.25
C ILE A 71 14.24 5.96 -2.86
N VAL A 72 15.38 6.48 -2.46
CA VAL A 72 15.55 7.20 -1.19
C VAL A 72 16.16 8.57 -1.50
N ASN A 73 15.50 9.63 -1.07
CA ASN A 73 15.89 11.01 -1.34
C ASN A 73 16.17 11.28 -2.84
N GLY A 74 15.29 10.74 -3.69
CA GLY A 74 15.38 10.93 -5.14
C GLY A 74 16.48 10.10 -5.86
N LYS A 75 17.24 9.27 -5.14
CA LYS A 75 18.29 8.41 -5.69
C LYS A 75 17.91 6.94 -5.65
N ILE A 76 18.32 6.18 -6.66
CA ILE A 76 18.21 4.72 -6.66
C ILE A 76 19.06 4.16 -5.52
N LYS A 77 18.49 3.24 -4.76
CA LYS A 77 19.17 2.52 -3.68
C LYS A 77 18.92 1.03 -3.83
N ARG A 78 19.96 0.23 -3.67
CA ARG A 78 19.93 -1.23 -3.59
C ARG A 78 19.86 -1.61 -2.13
N VAL A 79 18.84 -2.37 -1.73
CA VAL A 79 18.59 -2.73 -0.34
C VAL A 79 18.46 -4.25 -0.25
N PRO A 80 19.23 -4.94 0.59
CA PRO A 80 19.08 -6.37 0.79
C PRO A 80 17.63 -6.75 1.17
N LEU A 81 17.10 -7.82 0.58
CA LEU A 81 15.73 -8.29 0.88
C LEU A 81 15.55 -8.63 2.36
N GLU A 82 16.60 -9.09 3.03
CA GLU A 82 16.59 -9.38 4.47
C GLU A 82 16.31 -8.15 5.31
N GLU A 83 16.73 -6.97 4.88
CA GLU A 83 16.42 -5.71 5.55
C GLU A 83 14.98 -5.27 5.36
N CYS A 84 14.31 -5.74 4.32
CA CYS A 84 12.94 -5.40 3.97
C CYS A 84 11.92 -6.42 4.51
N ALA A 85 12.33 -7.69 4.62
CA ALA A 85 11.45 -8.79 5.01
C ALA A 85 10.87 -8.57 6.41
N GLY A 86 9.56 -8.73 6.53
CA GLY A 86 8.85 -8.61 7.81
C GLY A 86 8.72 -7.18 8.35
N LYS A 87 9.20 -6.17 7.62
CA LYS A 87 9.08 -4.76 8.03
C LYS A 87 8.04 -4.07 7.16
N LEU A 88 6.97 -3.58 7.78
CA LEU A 88 5.97 -2.76 7.13
C LEU A 88 6.35 -1.28 7.27
N LYS A 89 6.33 -0.55 6.15
CA LYS A 89 6.43 0.91 6.18
C LYS A 89 5.07 1.48 6.58
N MET A 90 4.93 1.82 7.85
CA MET A 90 3.72 2.42 8.38
C MET A 90 3.68 3.92 8.05
N VAL A 91 2.46 4.44 7.86
CA VAL A 91 2.21 5.90 7.80
C VAL A 91 2.09 6.38 9.24
N SER A 92 2.91 7.37 9.61
CA SER A 92 2.80 7.98 10.94
C SER A 92 1.51 8.77 11.06
N PRO A 93 0.72 8.59 12.15
CA PRO A 93 -0.45 9.43 12.42
C PRO A 93 -0.12 10.93 12.50
N ASP A 94 1.11 11.27 12.87
CA ASP A 94 1.60 12.65 12.99
C ASP A 94 2.22 13.20 11.69
N SER A 95 2.15 12.44 10.59
CA SER A 95 2.66 12.91 9.31
C SER A 95 1.84 14.07 8.76
N ASP A 96 2.48 14.95 7.99
CA ASP A 96 1.82 16.14 7.45
C ASP A 96 0.63 15.78 6.54
N ILE A 97 0.76 14.70 5.75
CA ILE A 97 -0.33 14.23 4.90
C ILE A 97 -1.58 13.82 5.69
N VAL A 98 -1.41 13.23 6.89
CA VAL A 98 -2.54 12.89 7.77
C VAL A 98 -3.15 14.16 8.37
N LYS A 99 -2.32 15.11 8.81
CA LYS A 99 -2.80 16.40 9.33
C LYS A 99 -3.57 17.19 8.26
N GLU A 100 -3.04 17.27 7.05
CA GLU A 100 -3.70 17.94 5.92
C GLU A 100 -5.05 17.26 5.60
N ALA A 101 -5.11 15.93 5.57
CA ALA A 101 -6.35 15.21 5.34
C ALA A 101 -7.40 15.47 6.45
N LYS A 102 -6.99 15.56 7.71
CA LYS A 102 -7.88 15.94 8.82
C LYS A 102 -8.39 17.38 8.68
N LEU A 103 -7.55 18.31 8.23
CA LEU A 103 -7.99 19.68 7.94
C LEU A 103 -9.04 19.76 6.83
N LEU A 104 -9.02 18.81 5.89
CA LEU A 104 -10.05 18.68 4.84
C LEU A 104 -11.31 17.94 5.33
N GLY A 105 -11.39 17.58 6.60
CA GLY A 105 -12.54 16.91 7.19
C GLY A 105 -12.58 15.38 6.95
N ILE A 106 -11.46 14.77 6.53
CA ILE A 106 -11.39 13.31 6.38
C ILE A 106 -11.23 12.68 7.77
N SER A 107 -12.17 11.79 8.13
CA SER A 107 -12.12 11.02 9.38
C SER A 107 -11.20 9.82 9.25
N PHE A 108 -10.36 9.62 10.25
CA PHE A 108 -9.51 8.44 10.40
C PHE A 108 -10.04 7.44 11.44
N GLY A 109 -11.21 7.69 11.99
CA GLY A 109 -11.87 6.82 12.98
C GLY A 109 -11.33 7.01 14.41
N ASP A 110 -10.66 8.11 14.67
CA ASP A 110 -10.10 8.53 15.97
C ASP A 110 -10.96 9.59 16.68
#